data_098f7015ea9acf14d4fa137b5eec65f4
#
_entry.id   098f7015ea9acf14d4fa137b5eec65f4
#
_cell.length_a   1.000
_cell.length_b   1.000
_cell.length_c   1.000
_cell.angle_alpha   90.00
_cell.angle_beta   90.00
_cell.angle_gamma   90.00
#
_symmetry.space_group_name_H-M   'P 1'
#
loop_
_entity.id
_entity.type
_entity.pdbx_description
1 polymer ?
#
loop_
_entity_poly.entity_id
_entity_poly.type
_entity_poly.pdbx_seq_one_letter_code
_entity_poly.pdbx_strand_id
1 'polypeptide(L)'
;MKKYTFSFLLFVMSMLLVQAEQLHINPKTGNDNNSGTRAQPLKTVMEAARRVNLNKEPEATTIFLSEGIHLLTQTVVFNNDKYTLKNRLVIRADVMPDDAEWTPQKMPVVVTVAPLEPGVGGEEAKGIQPEVSHVTIKGLRFTGSPDYSYMDGTNLRRSYPIWRDGKNLDDLLITQCLFTGNADVLPLHVGVIANGYGLVIDHCVFFNCKIPVVFWKNNGETGSRSAMRYSLVYGGYFCGVWTTQGTDGDNFDFHHNIIASTSTVWIREKGSKNRYKASDCIFTDYNKLAGYGSGPLSDSDATATDFLEMKNVQTTGTIKIEKDQSKRNYLQLADGSIGSNLMAGLFKH
;
A
#
# COMPACT_ATOMS: atom_id res chain seq x y z
N MET A 1 -69.11 25.61 -29.04
CA MET A 1 -67.96 25.87 -28.14
C MET A 1 -67.38 24.56 -27.72
N LYS A 2 -66.23 24.15 -28.32
CA LYS A 2 -65.51 22.90 -27.98
C LYS A 2 -64.50 23.22 -26.89
N LYS A 3 -64.62 22.56 -25.72
CA LYS A 3 -63.64 22.65 -24.64
C LYS A 3 -62.48 21.70 -24.94
N TYR A 4 -61.28 22.21 -25.12
CA TYR A 4 -60.03 21.40 -25.18
C TYR A 4 -59.50 21.23 -23.76
N THR A 5 -59.55 20.00 -23.27
CA THR A 5 -58.86 19.60 -22.04
C THR A 5 -57.40 19.32 -22.37
N PHE A 6 -56.50 20.14 -21.87
CA PHE A 6 -55.07 20.00 -22.03
C PHE A 6 -54.55 19.04 -20.94
N SER A 7 -54.28 17.78 -21.32
CA SER A 7 -53.72 16.77 -20.42
C SER A 7 -52.20 17.00 -20.35
N PHE A 8 -51.74 17.60 -19.25
CA PHE A 8 -50.32 17.78 -18.96
C PHE A 8 -49.74 16.45 -18.46
N LEU A 9 -49.11 15.67 -19.34
CA LEU A 9 -48.40 14.46 -18.99
C LEU A 9 -47.07 14.85 -18.34
N LEU A 10 -47.02 14.80 -17.00
CA LEU A 10 -45.81 15.02 -16.23
C LEU A 10 -44.87 13.81 -16.44
N PHE A 11 -43.94 13.94 -17.38
CA PHE A 11 -42.86 12.97 -17.59
C PHE A 11 -41.83 13.16 -16.46
N VAL A 12 -42.00 12.47 -15.34
CA VAL A 12 -41.01 12.37 -14.29
C VAL A 12 -39.88 11.48 -14.82
N MET A 13 -38.91 12.14 -15.45
CA MET A 13 -37.66 11.50 -15.79
C MET A 13 -36.92 11.23 -14.47
N SER A 14 -37.08 10.04 -13.90
CA SER A 14 -36.27 9.58 -12.79
C SER A 14 -34.83 9.49 -13.31
N MET A 15 -34.04 10.54 -13.07
CA MET A 15 -32.58 10.42 -13.12
C MET A 15 -32.22 9.37 -12.06
N LEU A 16 -31.96 8.16 -12.49
CA LEU A 16 -31.22 7.18 -11.70
C LEU A 16 -29.87 7.83 -11.45
N LEU A 17 -29.75 8.48 -10.30
CA LEU A 17 -28.45 8.85 -9.76
C LEU A 17 -27.72 7.53 -9.55
N VAL A 18 -26.82 7.23 -10.46
CA VAL A 18 -25.86 6.14 -10.27
C VAL A 18 -25.09 6.47 -9.00
N GLN A 19 -25.46 5.81 -7.93
CA GLN A 19 -24.84 6.02 -6.62
C GLN A 19 -23.70 5.03 -6.48
N ALA A 20 -22.47 5.55 -6.30
CA ALA A 20 -21.30 4.73 -5.99
C ALA A 20 -21.62 3.76 -4.84
N GLU A 21 -21.30 2.48 -5.02
CA GLU A 21 -21.50 1.46 -4.01
C GLU A 21 -20.60 1.72 -2.80
N GLN A 22 -21.17 1.64 -1.61
CA GLN A 22 -20.43 1.80 -0.36
C GLN A 22 -20.66 0.57 0.53
N LEU A 23 -19.53 -0.06 0.92
CA LEU A 23 -19.52 -1.14 1.89
C LEU A 23 -18.77 -0.68 3.14
N HIS A 24 -19.42 -0.77 4.29
CA HIS A 24 -18.82 -0.42 5.58
C HIS A 24 -18.49 -1.68 6.36
N ILE A 25 -17.28 -1.71 6.93
CA ILE A 25 -16.77 -2.80 7.75
C ILE A 25 -16.49 -2.29 9.15
N ASN A 26 -17.02 -2.97 10.15
CA ASN A 26 -16.73 -2.70 11.56
C ASN A 26 -16.36 -4.02 12.26
N PRO A 27 -15.12 -4.22 12.70
CA PRO A 27 -14.67 -5.49 13.27
C PRO A 27 -15.28 -5.77 14.65
N LYS A 28 -15.80 -4.73 15.35
CA LYS A 28 -16.39 -4.84 16.69
C LYS A 28 -17.90 -5.10 16.64
N THR A 29 -18.63 -4.35 15.82
CA THR A 29 -20.11 -4.34 15.81
C THR A 29 -20.71 -4.91 14.54
N GLY A 30 -19.89 -5.17 13.51
CA GLY A 30 -20.35 -5.70 12.24
C GLY A 30 -20.73 -7.18 12.28
N ASN A 31 -21.51 -7.56 11.27
CA ASN A 31 -21.89 -8.95 11.01
C ASN A 31 -21.89 -9.17 9.50
N ASP A 32 -21.32 -10.27 9.02
CA ASP A 32 -21.19 -10.54 7.58
C ASP A 32 -22.55 -10.89 6.91
N ASN A 33 -23.59 -11.13 7.69
CA ASN A 33 -24.98 -11.25 7.20
C ASN A 33 -25.68 -9.88 7.01
N ASN A 34 -25.08 -8.78 7.48
CA ASN A 34 -25.63 -7.45 7.31
C ASN A 34 -25.55 -6.95 5.86
N SER A 35 -26.29 -5.88 5.55
CA SER A 35 -26.31 -5.28 4.21
C SER A 35 -24.99 -4.62 3.78
N GLY A 36 -24.12 -4.28 4.71
CA GLY A 36 -22.88 -3.55 4.45
C GLY A 36 -23.03 -2.03 4.46
N THR A 37 -24.20 -1.51 4.80
CA THR A 37 -24.39 -0.07 5.00
C THR A 37 -23.70 0.41 6.27
N ARG A 38 -23.54 1.74 6.44
CA ARG A 38 -22.97 2.32 7.68
C ARG A 38 -23.78 1.93 8.94
N ALA A 39 -25.10 1.80 8.83
CA ALA A 39 -25.97 1.40 9.93
C ALA A 39 -25.93 -0.11 10.20
N GLN A 40 -25.62 -0.91 9.19
CA GLN A 40 -25.54 -2.37 9.25
C GLN A 40 -24.24 -2.83 8.60
N PRO A 41 -23.07 -2.60 9.24
CA PRO A 41 -21.78 -2.88 8.65
C PRO A 41 -21.49 -4.39 8.59
N LEU A 42 -20.64 -4.76 7.65
CA LEU A 42 -20.01 -6.07 7.61
C LEU A 42 -19.00 -6.20 8.75
N LYS A 43 -18.63 -7.41 9.09
CA LYS A 43 -17.59 -7.68 10.07
C LYS A 43 -16.21 -7.79 9.45
N THR A 44 -16.09 -8.37 8.26
CA THR A 44 -14.81 -8.78 7.67
C THR A 44 -14.54 -8.18 6.31
N VAL A 45 -13.26 -7.96 6.00
CA VAL A 45 -12.79 -7.58 4.67
C VAL A 45 -13.02 -8.70 3.65
N MET A 46 -12.96 -9.97 4.11
CA MET A 46 -13.21 -11.14 3.28
C MET A 46 -14.63 -11.13 2.71
N GLU A 47 -15.63 -10.82 3.52
CA GLU A 47 -17.02 -10.74 3.05
C GLU A 47 -17.22 -9.56 2.10
N ALA A 48 -16.61 -8.41 2.36
CA ALA A 48 -16.65 -7.30 1.42
C ALA A 48 -16.04 -7.67 0.06
N ALA A 49 -14.89 -8.33 0.05
CA ALA A 49 -14.26 -8.81 -1.18
C ALA A 49 -15.15 -9.81 -1.93
N ARG A 50 -15.78 -10.75 -1.22
CA ARG A 50 -16.72 -11.70 -1.82
C ARG A 50 -17.89 -10.99 -2.53
N ARG A 51 -18.45 -9.94 -1.91
CA ARG A 51 -19.54 -9.16 -2.53
C ARG A 51 -19.08 -8.40 -3.75
N VAL A 52 -17.94 -7.71 -3.65
CA VAL A 52 -17.31 -6.99 -4.77
C VAL A 52 -17.07 -7.93 -5.95
N ASN A 53 -16.54 -9.13 -5.71
CA ASN A 53 -16.24 -10.11 -6.76
C ASN A 53 -17.50 -10.68 -7.43
N LEU A 54 -18.61 -10.74 -6.71
CA LEU A 54 -19.90 -11.24 -7.24
C LEU A 54 -20.73 -10.16 -7.96
N ASN A 55 -20.37 -8.90 -7.82
CA ASN A 55 -21.10 -7.80 -8.46
C ASN A 55 -20.90 -7.85 -9.99
N LYS A 56 -21.99 -8.06 -10.73
CA LYS A 56 -21.95 -8.21 -12.19
C LYS A 56 -21.75 -6.89 -12.94
N GLU A 57 -22.17 -5.79 -12.35
CA GLU A 57 -22.12 -4.45 -12.92
C GLU A 57 -21.68 -3.46 -11.86
N PRO A 58 -20.39 -3.51 -11.45
CA PRO A 58 -19.92 -2.66 -10.39
C PRO A 58 -19.90 -1.19 -10.84
N GLU A 59 -20.52 -0.38 -10.03
CA GLU A 59 -20.24 1.06 -10.01
C GLU A 59 -18.93 1.33 -9.27
N ALA A 60 -18.50 2.59 -9.20
CA ALA A 60 -17.39 2.96 -8.36
C ALA A 60 -17.67 2.48 -6.92
N THR A 61 -16.85 1.55 -6.43
CA THR A 61 -17.09 0.90 -5.14
C THR A 61 -16.09 1.39 -4.12
N THR A 62 -16.57 1.81 -2.96
CA THR A 62 -15.72 2.16 -1.81
C THR A 62 -16.01 1.26 -0.62
N ILE A 63 -14.97 0.58 -0.15
CA ILE A 63 -14.99 -0.21 1.08
C ILE A 63 -14.39 0.65 2.19
N PHE A 64 -15.19 0.99 3.18
CA PHE A 64 -14.79 1.76 4.35
C PHE A 64 -14.48 0.83 5.51
N LEU A 65 -13.28 0.94 6.06
CA LEU A 65 -12.86 0.24 7.27
C LEU A 65 -12.95 1.21 8.45
N SER A 66 -13.70 0.86 9.48
CA SER A 66 -13.70 1.61 10.74
C SER A 66 -12.44 1.31 11.55
N GLU A 67 -12.19 2.11 12.56
CA GLU A 67 -11.14 1.86 13.56
C GLU A 67 -11.25 0.45 14.18
N GLY A 68 -10.13 -0.12 14.55
CA GLY A 68 -10.04 -1.45 15.15
C GLY A 68 -9.10 -2.39 14.37
N ILE A 69 -9.07 -3.65 14.80
CA ILE A 69 -8.19 -4.67 14.21
C ILE A 69 -8.99 -5.52 13.22
N HIS A 70 -8.59 -5.48 11.97
CA HIS A 70 -9.12 -6.28 10.88
C HIS A 70 -8.18 -7.46 10.61
N LEU A 71 -8.56 -8.64 11.08
CA LEU A 71 -7.77 -9.86 10.86
C LEU A 71 -8.09 -10.45 9.50
N LEU A 72 -7.06 -10.65 8.68
CA LEU A 72 -7.15 -11.38 7.42
C LEU A 72 -6.74 -12.83 7.70
N THR A 73 -7.74 -13.69 7.87
CA THR A 73 -7.56 -15.12 8.16
C THR A 73 -7.37 -15.98 6.92
N GLN A 74 -7.47 -15.37 5.76
CA GLN A 74 -7.17 -15.91 4.44
C GLN A 74 -6.71 -14.78 3.53
N THR A 75 -6.12 -15.12 2.39
CA THR A 75 -5.83 -14.14 1.33
C THR A 75 -7.12 -13.48 0.85
N VAL A 76 -7.16 -12.15 0.84
CA VAL A 76 -8.32 -11.37 0.42
C VAL A 76 -8.15 -10.95 -1.04
N VAL A 77 -8.70 -11.74 -1.94
CA VAL A 77 -8.58 -11.53 -3.38
C VAL A 77 -9.69 -10.64 -3.90
N PHE A 78 -9.31 -9.60 -4.66
CA PHE A 78 -10.23 -8.78 -5.46
C PHE A 78 -9.97 -9.08 -6.93
N ASN A 79 -10.89 -9.76 -7.61
CA ASN A 79 -10.73 -10.25 -8.98
C ASN A 79 -11.89 -9.90 -9.93
N ASN A 80 -12.69 -8.91 -9.60
CA ASN A 80 -13.73 -8.40 -10.48
C ASN A 80 -13.10 -7.46 -11.53
N ASP A 81 -12.91 -7.93 -12.74
CA ASP A 81 -12.22 -7.26 -13.85
C ASP A 81 -12.99 -6.10 -14.51
N LYS A 82 -14.19 -5.79 -14.00
CA LYS A 82 -15.04 -4.73 -14.55
C LYS A 82 -14.76 -3.32 -14.02
N TYR A 83 -13.84 -3.20 -13.06
CA TYR A 83 -13.40 -1.89 -12.59
C TYR A 83 -12.63 -1.14 -13.66
N THR A 84 -12.82 0.17 -13.74
CA THR A 84 -12.22 1.08 -14.72
C THR A 84 -11.70 2.34 -14.03
N LEU A 85 -11.06 3.24 -14.78
CA LEU A 85 -10.67 4.55 -14.25
C LEU A 85 -11.85 5.36 -13.70
N LYS A 86 -13.05 5.19 -14.27
CA LYS A 86 -14.27 5.88 -13.80
C LYS A 86 -14.92 5.15 -12.63
N ASN A 87 -14.93 3.84 -12.69
CA ASN A 87 -15.54 2.97 -11.69
C ASN A 87 -14.44 2.26 -10.90
N ARG A 88 -13.79 2.99 -10.02
CA ARG A 88 -12.62 2.54 -9.29
C ARG A 88 -13.00 1.75 -8.05
N LEU A 89 -12.23 0.73 -7.70
CA LEU A 89 -12.31 0.09 -6.38
C LEU A 89 -11.43 0.85 -5.39
N VAL A 90 -12.03 1.32 -4.31
CA VAL A 90 -11.34 2.03 -3.24
C VAL A 90 -11.49 1.28 -1.92
N ILE A 91 -10.40 0.92 -1.27
CA ILE A 91 -10.35 0.34 0.07
C ILE A 91 -9.73 1.39 0.99
N ARG A 92 -10.50 1.89 1.96
CA ARG A 92 -10.03 3.03 2.74
C ARG A 92 -10.47 3.00 4.21
N ALA A 93 -9.75 3.78 5.02
CA ALA A 93 -10.22 4.12 6.36
C ALA A 93 -11.47 5.01 6.30
N ASP A 94 -12.33 4.90 7.31
CA ASP A 94 -13.44 5.83 7.52
C ASP A 94 -12.91 7.26 7.72
N VAL A 95 -11.90 7.41 8.59
CA VAL A 95 -11.25 8.69 8.90
C VAL A 95 -9.84 8.69 8.30
N MET A 96 -9.56 9.64 7.43
CA MET A 96 -8.29 9.76 6.72
C MET A 96 -7.27 10.61 7.49
N PRO A 97 -5.97 10.43 7.27
CA PRO A 97 -4.93 11.22 7.95
C PRO A 97 -5.09 12.74 7.86
N ASP A 98 -5.62 13.26 6.75
CA ASP A 98 -5.81 14.71 6.57
C ASP A 98 -7.11 15.22 7.24
N ASP A 99 -8.02 14.35 7.66
CA ASP A 99 -9.25 14.76 8.33
C ASP A 99 -8.92 15.36 9.71
N ALA A 100 -9.63 16.41 10.11
CA ALA A 100 -9.34 17.16 11.34
C ALA A 100 -9.46 16.29 12.61
N GLU A 101 -10.41 15.36 12.61
CA GLU A 101 -10.68 14.44 13.72
C GLU A 101 -9.77 13.21 13.74
N TRP A 102 -8.85 13.06 12.77
CA TRP A 102 -7.96 11.90 12.71
C TRP A 102 -6.99 11.86 13.87
N THR A 103 -6.80 10.67 14.40
CA THR A 103 -5.74 10.31 15.34
C THR A 103 -5.14 8.97 14.94
N PRO A 104 -3.91 8.64 15.37
CA PRO A 104 -3.30 7.34 15.07
C PRO A 104 -4.17 6.12 15.49
N GLN A 105 -4.97 6.27 16.55
CA GLN A 105 -5.87 5.22 17.05
C GLN A 105 -7.08 4.98 16.16
N LYS A 106 -7.52 5.99 15.41
CA LYS A 106 -8.64 5.86 14.45
C LYS A 106 -8.25 5.17 13.16
N MET A 107 -6.95 4.98 12.92
CA MET A 107 -6.47 4.28 11.74
C MET A 107 -6.77 2.79 11.84
N PRO A 108 -7.52 2.19 10.91
CA PRO A 108 -7.80 0.75 10.91
C PRO A 108 -6.50 -0.06 10.84
N VAL A 109 -6.36 -1.06 11.68
CA VAL A 109 -5.17 -1.93 11.73
C VAL A 109 -5.48 -3.23 11.00
N VAL A 110 -4.78 -3.50 9.92
CA VAL A 110 -4.91 -4.74 9.14
C VAL A 110 -3.78 -5.69 9.50
N VAL A 111 -4.13 -6.90 9.92
CA VAL A 111 -3.17 -7.94 10.33
C VAL A 111 -3.38 -9.18 9.49
N THR A 112 -2.34 -9.61 8.79
CA THR A 112 -2.37 -10.84 7.98
C THR A 112 -1.99 -12.02 8.87
N VAL A 113 -2.97 -12.87 9.18
CA VAL A 113 -2.81 -14.14 9.90
C VAL A 113 -3.23 -15.35 9.04
N ALA A 114 -3.35 -15.13 7.73
CA ALA A 114 -3.64 -16.17 6.76
C ALA A 114 -2.62 -17.31 6.85
N PRO A 115 -2.99 -18.57 6.59
CA PRO A 115 -2.05 -19.66 6.46
C PRO A 115 -0.96 -19.37 5.43
N LEU A 116 0.20 -19.98 5.60
CA LEU A 116 1.23 -19.96 4.58
C LEU A 116 0.80 -20.82 3.40
N GLU A 117 1.00 -20.31 2.21
CA GLU A 117 0.73 -21.00 0.94
C GLU A 117 2.03 -21.06 0.13
N PRO A 118 2.20 -22.07 -0.74
CA PRO A 118 3.32 -22.10 -1.67
C PRO A 118 3.41 -20.82 -2.49
N GLY A 119 4.60 -20.23 -2.58
CA GLY A 119 4.86 -18.98 -3.29
C GLY A 119 6.22 -18.97 -3.98
N VAL A 120 6.59 -17.86 -4.59
CA VAL A 120 7.79 -17.73 -5.43
C VAL A 120 9.10 -17.94 -4.66
N GLY A 121 9.12 -17.59 -3.40
CA GLY A 121 10.32 -17.70 -2.56
C GLY A 121 10.22 -18.75 -1.48
N GLY A 122 9.20 -19.62 -1.48
CA GLY A 122 8.85 -20.58 -0.46
C GLY A 122 7.42 -20.36 0.01
N GLU A 123 7.10 -20.69 1.26
CA GLU A 123 5.76 -20.48 1.81
C GLU A 123 5.53 -19.01 2.18
N GLU A 124 4.36 -18.48 1.83
CA GLU A 124 4.02 -17.06 1.91
C GLU A 124 2.60 -16.85 2.45
N ALA A 125 2.39 -15.89 3.34
CA ALA A 125 1.07 -15.41 3.73
C ALA A 125 0.76 -14.09 3.00
N LYS A 126 -0.32 -14.06 2.22
CA LYS A 126 -0.76 -12.88 1.47
C LYS A 126 -1.96 -12.24 2.16
N GLY A 127 -1.94 -10.92 2.26
CA GLY A 127 -3.02 -10.14 2.83
C GLY A 127 -4.06 -9.73 1.78
N ILE A 128 -4.09 -8.46 1.41
CA ILE A 128 -4.93 -7.94 0.33
C ILE A 128 -4.25 -8.21 -1.01
N GLN A 129 -4.95 -8.91 -1.89
CA GLN A 129 -4.47 -9.31 -3.21
C GLN A 129 -5.37 -8.73 -4.32
N PRO A 130 -5.07 -7.52 -4.83
CA PRO A 130 -5.78 -6.99 -5.98
C PRO A 130 -5.31 -7.66 -7.28
N GLU A 131 -6.14 -8.52 -7.86
CA GLU A 131 -5.96 -9.13 -9.18
C GLU A 131 -6.72 -8.38 -10.26
N VAL A 132 -6.94 -7.09 -10.04
CA VAL A 132 -7.66 -6.18 -10.94
C VAL A 132 -6.91 -4.87 -11.05
N SER A 133 -7.18 -4.14 -12.13
CA SER A 133 -6.72 -2.77 -12.35
C SER A 133 -7.59 -1.74 -11.61
N HIS A 134 -7.10 -0.51 -11.52
CA HIS A 134 -7.84 0.64 -11.00
C HIS A 134 -8.24 0.51 -9.52
N VAL A 135 -7.29 0.11 -8.69
CA VAL A 135 -7.48 -0.04 -7.24
C VAL A 135 -6.77 1.08 -6.47
N THR A 136 -7.43 1.59 -5.45
CA THR A 136 -6.81 2.48 -4.45
C THR A 136 -6.92 1.87 -3.05
N ILE A 137 -5.80 1.78 -2.35
CA ILE A 137 -5.74 1.41 -0.93
C ILE A 137 -5.22 2.62 -0.16
N LYS A 138 -5.99 3.13 0.81
CA LYS A 138 -5.61 4.36 1.51
C LYS A 138 -6.03 4.44 2.97
N GLY A 139 -5.19 5.09 3.77
CA GLY A 139 -5.49 5.40 5.18
C GLY A 139 -5.44 4.19 6.11
N LEU A 140 -4.83 3.08 5.72
CA LEU A 140 -4.79 1.85 6.49
C LEU A 140 -3.42 1.67 7.16
N ARG A 141 -3.43 1.08 8.35
CA ARG A 141 -2.22 0.64 9.05
C ARG A 141 -2.06 -0.86 8.88
N PHE A 142 -0.99 -1.27 8.23
CA PHE A 142 -0.59 -2.66 8.13
C PHE A 142 0.48 -2.96 9.18
N THR A 143 0.36 -4.06 9.88
CA THR A 143 1.35 -4.51 10.87
C THR A 143 1.91 -5.87 10.49
N GLY A 144 3.08 -6.19 11.04
CA GLY A 144 3.69 -7.49 10.86
C GLY A 144 2.84 -8.61 11.46
N SER A 145 3.18 -9.85 11.13
CA SER A 145 2.49 -11.03 11.66
C SER A 145 3.01 -11.37 13.06
N PRO A 146 2.13 -11.63 14.02
CA PRO A 146 2.51 -12.09 15.35
C PRO A 146 2.87 -13.59 15.40
N ASP A 147 2.89 -14.27 14.28
CA ASP A 147 3.18 -15.71 14.22
C ASP A 147 4.67 -15.97 14.19
N TYR A 148 5.16 -16.56 15.25
CA TYR A 148 6.58 -16.91 15.46
C TYR A 148 6.95 -18.32 15.02
N SER A 149 6.01 -19.12 14.55
CA SER A 149 6.24 -20.54 14.24
C SER A 149 7.30 -20.78 13.15
N TYR A 150 7.67 -19.73 12.41
CA TYR A 150 8.65 -19.76 11.31
C TYR A 150 9.90 -18.92 11.59
N MET A 151 10.09 -18.45 12.80
CA MET A 151 11.29 -17.69 13.16
C MET A 151 12.40 -18.64 13.64
N ASP A 152 13.35 -18.90 12.78
CA ASP A 152 14.57 -19.65 13.11
C ASP A 152 15.80 -18.73 13.34
N GLY A 153 15.58 -17.45 13.58
CA GLY A 153 16.62 -16.43 13.75
C GLY A 153 17.14 -15.85 12.44
N THR A 154 16.95 -16.52 11.31
CA THR A 154 17.37 -16.07 9.98
C THR A 154 16.22 -15.86 9.02
N ASN A 155 15.13 -16.61 9.19
CA ASN A 155 13.95 -16.58 8.34
C ASN A 155 12.77 -15.99 9.08
N LEU A 156 12.33 -14.81 8.64
CA LEU A 156 11.06 -14.24 9.07
C LEU A 156 9.92 -14.89 8.29
N ARG A 157 8.77 -15.09 8.97
CA ARG A 157 7.54 -15.43 8.25
C ARG A 157 7.37 -14.49 7.07
N ARG A 158 7.24 -15.04 5.88
CA ARG A 158 7.00 -14.27 4.67
C ARG A 158 5.56 -13.80 4.65
N SER A 159 5.32 -12.62 5.19
CA SER A 159 4.02 -11.97 5.22
C SER A 159 4.05 -10.75 4.32
N TYR A 160 3.10 -10.71 3.38
CA TYR A 160 2.92 -9.63 2.41
C TYR A 160 1.53 -9.00 2.58
N PRO A 161 1.42 -7.92 3.35
CA PRO A 161 0.13 -7.24 3.54
C PRO A 161 -0.57 -6.86 2.25
N ILE A 162 0.19 -6.44 1.22
CA ILE A 162 -0.33 -6.15 -0.11
C ILE A 162 0.52 -6.92 -1.13
N TRP A 163 -0.15 -7.77 -1.88
CA TRP A 163 0.44 -8.60 -2.94
C TRP A 163 -0.33 -8.42 -4.24
N ARG A 164 0.35 -8.11 -5.34
CA ARG A 164 -0.23 -8.13 -6.69
C ARG A 164 0.74 -8.82 -7.65
N ASP A 165 0.27 -9.86 -8.30
CA ASP A 165 1.06 -10.64 -9.26
C ASP A 165 0.15 -11.22 -10.35
N GLY A 166 -0.41 -10.36 -11.17
CA GLY A 166 -1.30 -10.71 -12.27
C GLY A 166 -0.86 -10.13 -13.60
N LYS A 167 -1.36 -10.67 -14.71
CA LYS A 167 -1.04 -10.20 -16.05
C LYS A 167 -1.87 -8.97 -16.42
N ASN A 168 -1.24 -8.03 -17.14
CA ASN A 168 -1.89 -6.85 -17.70
C ASN A 168 -2.61 -5.97 -16.66
N LEU A 169 -2.16 -6.00 -15.41
CA LEU A 169 -2.72 -5.16 -14.35
C LEU A 169 -2.16 -3.74 -14.43
N ASP A 170 -3.01 -2.77 -14.22
CA ASP A 170 -2.69 -1.34 -14.24
C ASP A 170 -3.22 -0.64 -12.99
N ASP A 171 -2.66 0.52 -12.67
CA ASP A 171 -3.20 1.53 -11.77
C ASP A 171 -3.56 0.99 -10.38
N LEU A 172 -2.52 0.71 -9.58
CA LEU A 172 -2.62 0.46 -8.15
C LEU A 172 -2.03 1.64 -7.38
N LEU A 173 -2.89 2.39 -6.72
CA LEU A 173 -2.49 3.48 -5.84
C LEU A 173 -2.55 3.03 -4.36
N ILE A 174 -1.41 3.12 -3.66
CA ILE A 174 -1.32 2.94 -2.22
C ILE A 174 -0.90 4.27 -1.63
N THR A 175 -1.77 4.88 -0.84
CA THR A 175 -1.52 6.24 -0.33
C THR A 175 -1.96 6.42 1.11
N GLN A 176 -1.24 7.25 1.85
CA GLN A 176 -1.51 7.55 3.25
C GLN A 176 -1.62 6.30 4.13
N CYS A 177 -0.86 5.26 3.80
CA CYS A 177 -0.81 4.01 4.55
C CYS A 177 0.42 3.97 5.46
N LEU A 178 0.26 3.32 6.60
CA LEU A 178 1.31 3.09 7.60
C LEU A 178 1.63 1.61 7.67
N PHE A 179 2.87 1.25 7.37
CA PHE A 179 3.37 -0.11 7.49
C PHE A 179 4.30 -0.18 8.70
N THR A 180 3.96 -1.00 9.68
CA THR A 180 4.72 -1.08 10.94
C THR A 180 5.16 -2.49 11.21
N GLY A 181 6.47 -2.69 11.33
CA GLY A 181 7.06 -3.94 11.75
C GLY A 181 7.85 -3.80 13.04
N ASN A 182 8.23 -4.93 13.58
CA ASN A 182 9.24 -5.08 14.61
C ASN A 182 9.90 -6.43 14.36
N ALA A 183 11.22 -6.43 14.13
CA ALA A 183 11.95 -7.65 13.77
C ALA A 183 11.79 -8.76 14.82
N ASP A 184 11.61 -8.39 16.08
CA ASP A 184 11.60 -9.34 17.20
C ASP A 184 10.19 -9.85 17.57
N VAL A 185 9.16 -9.00 17.42
CA VAL A 185 7.81 -9.32 17.95
C VAL A 185 6.67 -9.21 16.93
N LEU A 186 6.86 -8.47 15.84
CA LEU A 186 5.87 -8.30 14.78
C LEU A 186 6.59 -8.14 13.42
N PRO A 187 7.32 -9.15 12.96
CA PRO A 187 8.09 -9.01 11.74
C PRO A 187 7.20 -8.74 10.53
N LEU A 188 7.54 -7.70 9.78
CA LEU A 188 6.94 -7.38 8.50
C LEU A 188 7.98 -7.61 7.40
N HIS A 189 7.80 -8.67 6.63
CA HIS A 189 8.79 -9.09 5.66
C HIS A 189 8.85 -8.15 4.45
N VAL A 190 7.73 -7.97 3.75
CA VAL A 190 7.60 -6.97 2.67
C VAL A 190 6.27 -6.25 2.85
N GLY A 191 6.30 -4.91 2.90
CA GLY A 191 5.08 -4.12 3.03
C GLY A 191 4.19 -4.21 1.80
N VAL A 192 4.78 -3.97 0.63
CA VAL A 192 4.13 -4.06 -0.67
C VAL A 192 5.02 -4.81 -1.65
N ILE A 193 4.49 -5.84 -2.27
CA ILE A 193 5.09 -6.48 -3.44
C ILE A 193 4.05 -6.49 -4.55
N ALA A 194 4.32 -5.79 -5.65
CA ALA A 194 3.33 -5.64 -6.70
C ALA A 194 3.98 -5.48 -8.06
N ASN A 195 3.38 -6.13 -9.06
CA ASN A 195 3.73 -6.02 -10.47
C ASN A 195 2.76 -5.11 -11.23
N GLY A 196 3.00 -4.99 -12.53
CA GLY A 196 2.11 -4.31 -13.46
C GLY A 196 2.43 -2.83 -13.65
N TYR A 197 1.57 -2.16 -14.43
CA TYR A 197 1.74 -0.75 -14.77
C TYR A 197 1.15 0.14 -13.67
N GLY A 198 1.74 1.32 -13.47
CA GLY A 198 1.18 2.34 -12.60
C GLY A 198 1.04 1.92 -11.14
N LEU A 199 2.02 1.18 -10.59
CA LEU A 199 2.14 1.02 -9.14
C LEU A 199 2.64 2.33 -8.54
N VAL A 200 1.81 2.99 -7.75
CA VAL A 200 2.12 4.25 -7.09
C VAL A 200 2.06 4.11 -5.58
N ILE A 201 3.18 4.39 -4.91
CA ILE A 201 3.30 4.54 -3.46
C ILE A 201 3.41 6.03 -3.16
N ASP A 202 2.44 6.58 -2.47
CA ASP A 202 2.31 8.02 -2.29
C ASP A 202 1.96 8.35 -0.84
N HIS A 203 2.69 9.25 -0.19
CA HIS A 203 2.45 9.62 1.20
C HIS A 203 2.28 8.40 2.14
N CYS A 204 3.19 7.44 2.06
CA CYS A 204 3.21 6.28 2.93
C CYS A 204 4.35 6.35 3.96
N VAL A 205 4.16 5.67 5.08
CA VAL A 205 5.21 5.48 6.08
C VAL A 205 5.49 4.00 6.24
N PHE A 206 6.77 3.64 6.18
CA PHE A 206 7.27 2.30 6.45
C PHE A 206 8.23 2.38 7.63
N PHE A 207 7.82 1.77 8.73
CA PHE A 207 8.56 1.80 9.98
C PHE A 207 8.96 0.39 10.40
N ASN A 208 10.28 0.14 10.52
CA ASN A 208 10.86 -1.15 10.90
C ASN A 208 10.34 -2.33 10.04
N CYS A 209 10.21 -2.15 8.76
CA CYS A 209 9.93 -3.22 7.80
C CYS A 209 11.24 -3.85 7.32
N LYS A 210 11.26 -5.16 7.01
CA LYS A 210 12.44 -5.75 6.37
C LYS A 210 12.65 -5.10 5.00
N ILE A 211 11.61 -5.10 4.17
CA ILE A 211 11.57 -4.44 2.86
C ILE A 211 10.26 -3.65 2.76
N PRO A 212 10.30 -2.33 2.63
CA PRO A 212 9.10 -1.52 2.42
C PRO A 212 8.32 -1.88 1.17
N VAL A 213 8.98 -1.80 0.01
CA VAL A 213 8.34 -1.99 -1.29
C VAL A 213 9.26 -2.78 -2.22
N VAL A 214 8.69 -3.77 -2.88
CA VAL A 214 9.26 -4.46 -4.04
C VAL A 214 8.43 -4.10 -5.26
N PHE A 215 9.04 -3.35 -6.19
CA PHE A 215 8.51 -3.15 -7.53
C PHE A 215 8.79 -4.42 -8.32
N TRP A 216 7.79 -5.30 -8.35
CA TRP A 216 7.93 -6.69 -8.73
C TRP A 216 7.76 -6.90 -10.22
N LYS A 217 8.44 -7.89 -10.74
CA LYS A 217 8.16 -8.48 -12.03
C LYS A 217 7.94 -9.97 -11.86
N ASN A 218 6.85 -10.46 -12.39
CA ASN A 218 6.66 -11.89 -12.59
C ASN A 218 6.17 -12.14 -14.03
N ASN A 219 6.41 -13.33 -14.55
CA ASN A 219 5.89 -13.80 -15.85
C ASN A 219 6.22 -12.93 -17.08
N GLY A 220 7.32 -12.20 -17.07
CA GLY A 220 7.79 -11.44 -18.23
C GLY A 220 7.20 -10.05 -18.40
N GLU A 221 6.32 -9.61 -17.49
CA GLU A 221 5.75 -8.27 -17.56
C GLU A 221 6.71 -7.18 -17.07
N THR A 222 6.63 -6.00 -17.67
CA THR A 222 7.38 -4.82 -17.25
C THR A 222 6.52 -3.91 -16.41
N GLY A 223 6.99 -3.55 -15.22
CA GLY A 223 6.39 -2.48 -14.43
C GLY A 223 6.81 -1.12 -14.99
N SER A 224 5.87 -0.39 -15.57
CA SER A 224 6.09 0.95 -16.11
C SER A 224 5.18 1.96 -15.46
N ARG A 225 5.53 3.25 -15.51
CA ARG A 225 4.79 4.34 -14.87
C ARG A 225 4.64 4.13 -13.36
N SER A 226 5.59 3.45 -12.75
CA SER A 226 5.61 3.24 -11.31
C SER A 226 6.18 4.46 -10.60
N ALA A 227 5.75 4.68 -9.36
CA ALA A 227 6.21 5.80 -8.57
C ALA A 227 6.34 5.45 -7.09
N MET A 228 7.31 6.07 -6.42
CA MET A 228 7.32 6.21 -4.97
C MET A 228 7.67 7.66 -4.65
N ARG A 229 6.78 8.34 -3.95
CA ARG A 229 6.94 9.76 -3.68
C ARG A 229 6.35 10.17 -2.33
N TYR A 230 6.87 11.24 -1.78
CA TYR A 230 6.43 11.79 -0.49
C TYR A 230 6.32 10.75 0.61
N SER A 231 7.15 9.72 0.56
CA SER A 231 7.07 8.60 1.49
C SER A 231 8.26 8.58 2.44
N LEU A 232 8.01 8.10 3.66
CA LEU A 232 9.00 7.99 4.72
C LEU A 232 9.30 6.52 4.98
N VAL A 233 10.55 6.12 4.81
CA VAL A 233 11.08 4.81 5.23
C VAL A 233 12.05 5.04 6.39
N TYR A 234 11.78 4.40 7.50
CA TYR A 234 12.66 4.43 8.68
C TYR A 234 12.84 3.02 9.26
N GLY A 235 14.09 2.58 9.41
CA GLY A 235 14.37 1.26 9.96
C GLY A 235 14.10 0.12 8.97
N GLY A 236 14.32 0.34 7.68
CA GLY A 236 14.33 -0.73 6.68
C GLY A 236 15.54 -1.63 6.85
N TYR A 237 15.43 -2.67 7.71
CA TYR A 237 16.61 -3.42 8.16
C TYR A 237 17.26 -4.30 7.09
N PHE A 238 16.65 -4.42 5.90
CA PHE A 238 17.27 -5.01 4.72
C PHE A 238 17.50 -3.95 3.63
N CYS A 239 16.44 -3.28 3.15
CA CYS A 239 16.58 -2.17 2.21
C CYS A 239 15.43 -1.18 2.30
N GLY A 240 15.62 0.01 1.71
CA GLY A 240 14.60 1.03 1.58
C GLY A 240 13.65 0.82 0.40
N VAL A 241 14.18 0.34 -0.73
CA VAL A 241 13.40 0.02 -1.93
C VAL A 241 14.07 -1.09 -2.73
N TRP A 242 13.26 -1.93 -3.37
CA TRP A 242 13.72 -2.99 -4.26
C TRP A 242 13.06 -2.87 -5.63
N THR A 243 13.89 -2.87 -6.67
CA THR A 243 13.42 -2.89 -8.07
C THR A 243 13.90 -4.15 -8.77
N THR A 244 13.02 -4.81 -9.52
CA THR A 244 13.33 -6.01 -10.27
C THR A 244 13.63 -5.70 -11.74
N GLN A 245 14.04 -6.70 -12.52
CA GLN A 245 14.41 -6.53 -13.93
C GLN A 245 13.31 -5.92 -14.79
N GLY A 246 12.05 -6.17 -14.43
CA GLY A 246 10.90 -5.65 -15.16
C GLY A 246 10.49 -4.23 -14.78
N THR A 247 11.12 -3.60 -13.80
CA THR A 247 10.79 -2.22 -13.42
C THR A 247 11.47 -1.26 -14.39
N ASP A 248 10.68 -0.58 -15.21
CA ASP A 248 11.16 0.38 -16.20
C ASP A 248 11.69 1.64 -15.51
N GLY A 249 13.01 1.82 -15.56
CA GLY A 249 13.66 2.95 -14.88
C GLY A 249 13.41 4.30 -15.54
N ASP A 250 13.18 4.35 -16.84
CA ASP A 250 12.92 5.60 -17.57
C ASP A 250 11.54 6.19 -17.24
N ASN A 251 10.61 5.32 -16.81
CA ASN A 251 9.25 5.70 -16.40
C ASN A 251 9.00 5.44 -14.90
N PHE A 252 10.05 5.51 -14.09
CA PHE A 252 9.97 5.36 -12.64
C PHE A 252 10.13 6.72 -11.96
N ASP A 253 9.06 7.19 -11.36
CA ASP A 253 9.03 8.50 -10.68
C ASP A 253 9.37 8.32 -9.18
N PHE A 254 10.56 8.78 -8.78
CA PHE A 254 11.04 8.64 -7.42
C PHE A 254 11.55 9.98 -6.87
N HIS A 255 10.71 10.64 -6.07
CA HIS A 255 11.04 11.96 -5.55
C HIS A 255 10.43 12.26 -4.18
N HIS A 256 10.99 13.25 -3.48
CA HIS A 256 10.52 13.73 -2.19
C HIS A 256 10.38 12.61 -1.14
N ASN A 257 11.22 11.58 -1.23
CA ASN A 257 11.23 10.50 -0.26
C ASN A 257 12.31 10.70 0.79
N ILE A 258 12.03 10.22 1.98
CA ILE A 258 13.01 10.10 3.07
C ILE A 258 13.26 8.62 3.32
N ILE A 259 14.52 8.18 3.21
CA ILE A 259 14.93 6.82 3.57
C ILE A 259 16.05 6.95 4.59
N ALA A 260 15.82 6.44 5.79
CA ALA A 260 16.76 6.54 6.88
C ALA A 260 16.82 5.27 7.74
N SER A 261 17.94 5.08 8.43
CA SER A 261 18.16 3.94 9.33
C SER A 261 17.95 2.59 8.63
N THR A 262 18.58 2.43 7.46
CA THR A 262 18.40 1.23 6.63
C THR A 262 19.74 0.55 6.30
N SER A 263 19.71 -0.76 6.08
CA SER A 263 20.91 -1.47 5.66
C SER A 263 21.36 -1.01 4.27
N THR A 264 20.46 -1.04 3.28
CA THR A 264 20.74 -0.56 1.93
C THR A 264 19.60 0.35 1.47
N VAL A 265 19.91 1.54 0.91
CA VAL A 265 18.84 2.43 0.44
C VAL A 265 18.11 1.83 -0.74
N TRP A 266 18.83 1.37 -1.78
CA TRP A 266 18.23 0.84 -3.00
C TRP A 266 18.86 -0.47 -3.44
N ILE A 267 18.06 -1.50 -3.61
CA ILE A 267 18.50 -2.76 -4.23
C ILE A 267 17.88 -2.88 -5.63
N ARG A 268 18.74 -3.10 -6.63
CA ARG A 268 18.33 -3.50 -7.97
C ARG A 268 18.60 -4.98 -8.17
N GLU A 269 17.69 -5.70 -8.80
CA GLU A 269 17.90 -7.10 -9.13
C GLU A 269 19.12 -7.28 -10.04
N LYS A 270 19.97 -8.27 -9.71
CA LYS A 270 21.18 -8.60 -10.46
C LYS A 270 20.82 -8.98 -11.89
N GLY A 271 21.59 -8.45 -12.85
CA GLY A 271 21.33 -8.65 -14.27
C GLY A 271 20.39 -7.64 -14.92
N SER A 272 19.64 -6.88 -14.14
CA SER A 272 18.88 -5.74 -14.67
C SER A 272 19.82 -4.69 -15.26
N LYS A 273 19.41 -4.07 -16.37
CA LYS A 273 20.14 -2.95 -17.01
C LYS A 273 19.48 -1.60 -16.73
N ASN A 274 18.35 -1.59 -16.03
CA ASN A 274 17.60 -0.37 -15.75
C ASN A 274 18.41 0.59 -14.88
N ARG A 275 18.29 1.87 -15.17
CA ARG A 275 18.83 2.96 -14.39
C ARG A 275 17.67 3.75 -13.78
N TYR A 276 17.87 4.25 -12.59
CA TYR A 276 16.84 4.98 -11.85
C TYR A 276 17.36 6.34 -11.46
N LYS A 277 16.43 7.26 -11.24
CA LYS A 277 16.72 8.60 -10.76
C LYS A 277 15.96 8.88 -9.48
N ALA A 278 16.68 9.29 -8.45
CA ALA A 278 16.12 9.84 -7.24
C ALA A 278 16.28 11.36 -7.24
N SER A 279 15.19 12.10 -7.04
CA SER A 279 15.24 13.56 -6.99
C SER A 279 14.62 14.11 -5.71
N ASP A 280 15.20 15.18 -5.19
CA ASP A 280 14.68 15.92 -4.03
C ASP A 280 14.39 14.99 -2.83
N CYS A 281 15.33 14.09 -2.52
CA CYS A 281 15.19 13.06 -1.49
C CYS A 281 16.20 13.30 -0.34
N ILE A 282 15.96 12.60 0.77
CA ILE A 282 16.91 12.48 1.87
C ILE A 282 17.22 11.02 2.11
N PHE A 283 18.50 10.65 2.02
CA PHE A 283 19.01 9.32 2.36
C PHE A 283 20.06 9.47 3.44
N THR A 284 19.77 9.01 4.66
CA THR A 284 20.69 9.15 5.79
C THR A 284 20.74 7.88 6.64
N ASP A 285 21.81 7.72 7.41
CA ASP A 285 21.96 6.60 8.34
C ASP A 285 21.73 5.24 7.66
N TYR A 286 22.56 4.94 6.68
CA TYR A 286 22.53 3.69 5.93
C TYR A 286 23.92 3.05 5.85
N ASN A 287 24.01 1.74 5.70
CA ASN A 287 25.27 1.05 5.51
C ASN A 287 25.72 1.09 4.04
N LYS A 288 24.78 0.93 3.10
CA LYS A 288 25.04 0.97 1.65
C LYS A 288 24.02 1.87 0.96
N LEU A 289 24.48 2.73 0.04
CA LEU A 289 23.58 3.56 -0.75
C LEU A 289 22.79 2.71 -1.74
N ALA A 290 23.46 1.83 -2.48
CA ALA A 290 22.84 0.97 -3.47
C ALA A 290 23.61 -0.33 -3.66
N GLY A 291 22.93 -1.36 -4.17
CA GLY A 291 23.53 -2.64 -4.43
C GLY A 291 22.69 -3.54 -5.34
N TYR A 292 23.24 -4.69 -5.68
CA TYR A 292 22.54 -5.73 -6.45
C TYR A 292 22.05 -6.85 -5.53
N GLY A 293 20.80 -7.28 -5.72
CA GLY A 293 20.27 -8.50 -5.13
C GLY A 293 20.34 -9.67 -6.10
N SER A 294 20.82 -10.84 -5.68
CA SER A 294 21.01 -12.02 -6.54
C SER A 294 19.73 -12.82 -6.82
N GLY A 295 18.60 -12.40 -6.26
CA GLY A 295 17.27 -12.98 -6.49
C GLY A 295 16.23 -12.20 -5.70
N PRO A 296 14.95 -12.54 -5.80
CA PRO A 296 13.95 -11.87 -5.01
C PRO A 296 14.28 -12.06 -3.53
N LEU A 297 14.51 -10.95 -2.84
CA LEU A 297 14.72 -10.90 -1.39
C LEU A 297 16.06 -11.47 -0.88
N SER A 298 17.06 -11.65 -1.75
CA SER A 298 18.43 -12.00 -1.30
C SER A 298 19.25 -10.75 -1.00
N ASP A 299 20.25 -10.90 -0.14
CA ASP A 299 21.14 -9.81 0.24
C ASP A 299 21.90 -9.22 -0.95
N SER A 300 22.22 -7.93 -0.84
CA SER A 300 23.07 -7.25 -1.80
C SER A 300 24.51 -7.75 -1.67
N ASP A 301 25.02 -8.43 -2.69
CA ASP A 301 26.37 -9.00 -2.71
C ASP A 301 27.46 -7.92 -2.73
N ALA A 302 27.19 -6.79 -3.36
CA ALA A 302 28.16 -5.71 -3.54
C ALA A 302 27.49 -4.34 -3.56
N THR A 303 28.23 -3.32 -3.15
CA THR A 303 27.86 -1.93 -3.37
C THR A 303 27.94 -1.62 -4.85
N ALA A 304 26.88 -1.10 -5.43
CA ALA A 304 26.84 -0.66 -6.82
C ALA A 304 25.94 0.58 -6.92
N THR A 305 26.49 1.66 -7.44
CA THR A 305 25.80 2.95 -7.58
C THR A 305 25.63 3.38 -9.04
N ASP A 306 26.16 2.61 -9.97
CA ASP A 306 26.15 2.91 -11.40
C ASP A 306 24.76 3.00 -12.02
N PHE A 307 23.74 2.46 -11.35
CA PHE A 307 22.35 2.48 -11.80
C PHE A 307 21.49 3.56 -11.17
N LEU A 308 22.00 4.29 -10.17
CA LEU A 308 21.24 5.28 -9.42
C LEU A 308 21.80 6.68 -9.64
N GLU A 309 21.07 7.52 -10.37
CA GLU A 309 21.32 8.95 -10.48
C GLU A 309 20.65 9.68 -9.31
N MET A 310 21.38 10.52 -8.62
CA MET A 310 20.89 11.36 -7.54
C MET A 310 20.88 12.82 -7.95
N LYS A 311 19.70 13.44 -7.96
CA LYS A 311 19.53 14.87 -8.21
C LYS A 311 18.96 15.55 -6.98
N ASN A 312 19.70 16.51 -6.42
CA ASN A 312 19.27 17.24 -5.23
C ASN A 312 18.90 16.30 -4.05
N VAL A 313 19.77 15.31 -3.79
CA VAL A 313 19.60 14.33 -2.71
C VAL A 313 20.52 14.69 -1.55
N GLN A 314 19.94 14.90 -0.38
CA GLN A 314 20.70 15.13 0.86
C GLN A 314 21.09 13.80 1.50
N THR A 315 22.37 13.62 1.82
CA THR A 315 22.88 12.35 2.40
C THR A 315 23.42 12.52 3.83
N THR A 316 23.24 13.68 4.43
CA THR A 316 23.69 13.98 5.78
C THR A 316 22.59 14.59 6.62
N GLY A 317 22.70 14.49 7.93
CA GLY A 317 21.74 14.99 8.89
C GLY A 317 20.97 13.88 9.60
N THR A 318 20.16 14.26 10.57
CA THR A 318 19.45 13.29 11.43
C THR A 318 17.97 13.33 11.19
N ILE A 319 17.40 12.16 10.91
CA ILE A 319 15.95 11.93 10.92
C ILE A 319 15.53 11.50 12.33
N LYS A 320 14.61 12.24 12.91
CA LYS A 320 13.98 11.92 14.19
C LYS A 320 12.52 11.56 13.96
N ILE A 321 12.08 10.49 14.59
CA ILE A 321 10.71 9.98 14.46
C ILE A 321 9.96 10.18 15.77
N GLU A 322 8.74 10.70 15.69
CA GLU A 322 7.82 10.78 16.82
C GLU A 322 7.31 9.36 17.15
N LYS A 323 7.58 8.90 18.38
CA LYS A 323 7.20 7.55 18.83
C LYS A 323 6.03 7.55 19.80
N ASP A 324 5.57 8.71 20.22
CA ASP A 324 4.40 8.84 21.09
C ASP A 324 3.11 8.60 20.29
N GLN A 325 2.45 7.49 20.60
CA GLN A 325 1.21 7.09 19.91
C GLN A 325 0.04 8.04 20.19
N SER A 326 0.13 8.89 21.21
CA SER A 326 -0.92 9.88 21.52
C SER A 326 -0.85 11.10 20.59
N LYS A 327 0.28 11.32 19.92
CA LYS A 327 0.48 12.47 19.06
C LYS A 327 -0.01 12.22 17.63
N ARG A 328 -0.58 13.24 17.00
CA ARG A 328 -1.05 13.19 15.62
C ARG A 328 0.04 12.74 14.64
N ASN A 329 1.27 13.21 14.83
CA ASN A 329 2.41 12.86 13.98
C ASN A 329 3.15 11.58 14.40
N TYR A 330 2.47 10.63 15.08
CA TYR A 330 3.03 9.32 15.42
C TYR A 330 3.64 8.63 14.20
N LEU A 331 4.89 8.19 14.34
CA LEU A 331 5.74 7.62 13.29
C LEU A 331 5.98 8.53 12.07
N GLN A 332 5.76 9.83 12.24
CA GLN A 332 6.17 10.87 11.30
C GLN A 332 7.44 11.57 11.82
N LEU A 333 7.92 12.56 11.08
CA LEU A 333 9.03 13.36 11.51
C LEU A 333 8.69 14.08 12.83
N ALA A 334 9.62 13.97 13.79
CA ALA A 334 9.57 14.72 15.06
C ALA A 334 10.23 16.09 14.91
N ASP A 335 10.00 16.94 15.90
CA ASP A 335 10.63 18.25 15.98
C ASP A 335 12.16 18.17 15.94
N GLY A 336 12.75 19.04 15.17
CA GLY A 336 14.20 19.07 14.95
C GLY A 336 14.75 17.95 14.07
N SER A 337 13.89 17.23 13.37
CA SER A 337 14.27 16.38 12.24
C SER A 337 14.55 17.24 11.01
N ILE A 338 15.50 16.84 10.18
CA ILE A 338 15.58 17.37 8.81
C ILE A 338 14.44 16.81 7.96
N GLY A 339 14.13 17.45 6.82
CA GLY A 339 13.22 16.92 5.82
C GLY A 339 11.75 17.31 5.98
N SER A 340 11.39 18.14 6.95
CA SER A 340 10.02 18.66 7.11
C SER A 340 9.50 19.38 5.86
N ASN A 341 10.38 20.01 5.09
CA ASN A 341 10.07 20.68 3.83
C ASN A 341 9.73 19.73 2.68
N LEU A 342 10.06 18.44 2.79
CA LEU A 342 9.73 17.44 1.76
C LEU A 342 8.28 16.94 1.83
N MET A 343 7.58 17.21 2.94
CA MET A 343 6.21 16.72 3.17
C MET A 343 6.09 15.19 3.04
N ALA A 344 7.19 14.47 3.31
CA ALA A 344 7.20 13.01 3.26
C ALA A 344 6.54 12.43 4.51
N GLY A 345 5.58 11.53 4.32
CA GLY A 345 4.81 10.90 5.39
C GLY A 345 3.33 10.78 5.05
N LEU A 346 2.48 10.57 6.06
CA LEU A 346 1.06 10.30 5.85
C LEU A 346 0.23 11.51 5.39
N PHE A 347 0.65 12.72 5.76
CA PHE A 347 -0.13 13.93 5.52
C PHE A 347 0.20 14.56 4.16
N LYS A 348 -0.83 14.99 3.46
CA LYS A 348 -0.69 15.68 2.17
C LYS A 348 -0.72 17.21 2.30
N HIS A 349 -1.13 17.68 3.46
CA HIS A 349 -1.28 19.13 3.76
C HIS A 349 -0.82 19.44 5.17
#